data_25acc19cbe1f2c39ef6e97d36f80b304
#
_entry.id   25acc19cbe1f2c39ef6e97d36f80b304
#
_cell.length_a   1.000
_cell.length_b   1.000
_cell.length_c   1.000
_cell.angle_alpha   90.00
_cell.angle_beta   90.00
_cell.angle_gamma   90.00
#
_symmetry.space_group_name_H-M   'P 1'
#
loop_
_entity.id
_entity.type
_entity.pdbx_description
1 polymer ?
#
loop_
_entity_poly.entity_id
_entity_poly.type
_entity_poly.pdbx_seq_one_letter_code
_entity_poly.pdbx_strand_id
1 'polypeptide(L)'
;LTKIKYSVKATPIKGRLKEASIVPYHNVFGLILVLDDGKAMPEKKDISRICAIDMGINNFAAITNNIGVPSLLFKGGIIKSINQYCNKRMRKIRSVQTAGTTNKFKMTDKAHKVCLKRNNQIADFMSKIANKIVNWCVQNNIDTIVIGKNTGWKTETNLGKVNNQN
;
A
#
# COMPACT_ATOMS: atom_id res chain seq x y z
N LEU A 1 -8.75 30.70 -16.71
CA LEU A 1 -8.28 29.91 -15.56
C LEU A 1 -9.46 29.15 -14.98
N THR A 2 -9.52 27.85 -15.20
CA THR A 2 -10.58 26.98 -14.66
C THR A 2 -10.36 26.81 -13.14
N LYS A 3 -11.32 27.28 -12.34
CA LYS A 3 -11.30 27.07 -10.89
C LYS A 3 -11.61 25.60 -10.58
N ILE A 4 -10.66 24.87 -10.05
CA ILE A 4 -10.87 23.51 -9.54
C ILE A 4 -11.53 23.63 -8.16
N LYS A 5 -12.78 23.19 -8.03
CA LYS A 5 -13.43 23.05 -6.73
C LYS A 5 -12.93 21.77 -6.07
N TYR A 6 -12.37 21.88 -4.86
CA TYR A 6 -11.93 20.73 -4.07
C TYR A 6 -12.56 20.79 -2.68
N SER A 7 -12.82 19.63 -2.11
CA SER A 7 -13.22 19.49 -0.73
C SER A 7 -12.18 18.61 -0.04
N VAL A 8 -11.50 19.16 0.96
CA VAL A 8 -10.55 18.41 1.78
C VAL A 8 -11.16 18.26 3.17
N LYS A 9 -11.53 17.03 3.53
CA LYS A 9 -11.72 16.68 4.95
C LYS A 9 -10.33 16.50 5.56
N ALA A 10 -9.71 17.59 5.96
CA ALA A 10 -8.37 17.57 6.47
C ALA A 10 -8.37 17.60 8.00
N THR A 11 -7.65 16.67 8.60
CA THR A 11 -6.99 16.90 9.89
C THR A 11 -6.14 18.18 9.75
N PRO A 12 -6.07 19.06 10.74
CA PRO A 12 -5.25 20.28 10.65
C PRO A 12 -3.83 19.91 10.22
N ILE A 13 -3.42 20.41 9.06
CA ILE A 13 -2.09 20.19 8.52
C ILE A 13 -1.14 21.08 9.32
N LYS A 14 -0.28 20.46 10.14
CA LYS A 14 0.77 21.17 10.88
C LYS A 14 2.07 21.09 10.07
N GLY A 15 2.70 22.22 9.82
CA GLY A 15 3.97 22.30 9.10
C GLY A 15 3.95 23.32 7.98
N ARG A 16 5.15 23.62 7.44
CA ARG A 16 5.34 24.50 6.28
C ARG A 16 5.20 23.68 5.00
N LEU A 17 4.31 24.11 4.09
CA LEU A 17 4.22 23.47 2.77
C LEU A 17 5.50 23.68 1.98
N LYS A 18 6.13 22.59 1.54
CA LYS A 18 7.32 22.59 0.68
C LYS A 18 6.95 22.34 -0.77
N GLU A 19 6.05 21.38 -1.02
CA GLU A 19 5.65 20.99 -2.36
C GLU A 19 4.19 20.54 -2.39
N ALA A 20 3.52 20.81 -3.52
CA ALA A 20 2.18 20.30 -3.80
C ALA A 20 2.15 19.74 -5.22
N SER A 21 1.74 18.49 -5.36
CA SER A 21 1.66 17.79 -6.65
C SER A 21 0.27 17.24 -6.88
N ILE A 22 -0.24 17.35 -8.11
CA ILE A 22 -1.48 16.72 -8.53
C ILE A 22 -1.12 15.54 -9.43
N VAL A 23 -1.48 14.34 -9.02
CA VAL A 23 -1.19 13.11 -9.76
C VAL A 23 -2.47 12.43 -10.22
N PRO A 24 -2.55 11.95 -11.47
CA PRO A 24 -3.70 11.16 -11.92
C PRO A 24 -3.71 9.80 -11.20
N TYR A 25 -4.91 9.41 -10.76
CA TYR A 25 -5.12 8.15 -10.06
C TYR A 25 -6.43 7.51 -10.52
N HIS A 26 -6.37 6.57 -11.46
CA HIS A 26 -7.51 6.07 -12.21
C HIS A 26 -8.26 7.19 -12.95
N ASN A 27 -9.54 7.41 -12.64
CA ASN A 27 -10.36 8.52 -13.20
C ASN A 27 -10.57 9.67 -12.18
N VAL A 28 -9.70 9.76 -11.19
CA VAL A 28 -9.66 10.85 -10.20
C VAL A 28 -8.24 11.43 -10.12
N PHE A 29 -8.08 12.50 -9.39
CA PHE A 29 -6.77 13.09 -9.10
C PHE A 29 -6.47 13.00 -7.62
N GLY A 30 -5.22 12.66 -7.29
CA GLY A 30 -4.67 12.74 -5.94
C GLY A 30 -3.90 14.06 -5.77
N LEU A 31 -4.11 14.74 -4.65
CA LEU A 31 -3.29 15.86 -4.22
C LEU A 31 -2.27 15.35 -3.20
N ILE A 32 -0.99 15.49 -3.52
CA ILE A 32 0.13 15.15 -2.64
C ILE A 32 0.70 16.45 -2.09
N LEU A 33 0.78 16.56 -0.76
CA LEU A 33 1.38 17.69 -0.07
C LEU A 33 2.62 17.22 0.68
N VAL A 34 3.76 17.84 0.42
CA VAL A 34 5.00 17.63 1.18
C VAL A 34 5.12 18.75 2.19
N LEU A 35 5.16 18.39 3.45
CA LEU A 35 5.19 19.31 4.57
C LEU A 35 6.49 19.15 5.34
N ASP A 36 7.04 20.30 5.75
CA ASP A 36 8.14 20.34 6.70
C ASP A 36 7.55 20.59 8.09
N ASP A 37 7.70 19.64 8.98
CA ASP A 37 7.19 19.74 10.35
C ASP A 37 8.13 20.49 11.29
N GLY A 38 9.26 20.98 10.76
CA GLY A 38 10.26 21.77 11.50
C GLY A 38 11.07 20.96 12.52
N LYS A 39 10.92 19.63 12.54
CA LYS A 39 11.69 18.79 13.45
C LYS A 39 13.07 18.49 12.87
N ALA A 40 14.09 18.61 13.70
CA ALA A 40 15.42 18.14 13.35
C ALA A 40 15.39 16.62 13.13
N MET A 41 16.20 16.15 12.19
CA MET A 41 16.42 14.70 12.06
C MET A 41 17.00 14.16 13.38
N PRO A 42 16.45 13.06 13.90
CA PRO A 42 17.02 12.45 15.10
C PRO A 42 18.48 12.08 14.86
N GLU A 43 19.31 12.27 15.87
CA GLU A 43 20.70 11.81 15.84
C GLU A 43 20.73 10.29 15.59
N LYS A 44 21.73 9.86 14.79
CA LYS A 44 21.96 8.45 14.52
C LYS A 44 22.32 7.77 15.85
N LYS A 45 21.44 6.89 16.32
CA LYS A 45 21.71 6.05 17.49
C LYS A 45 22.56 4.84 17.09
N ASP A 46 23.30 4.32 18.05
CA ASP A 46 23.99 3.04 17.86
C ASP A 46 22.97 1.95 17.54
N ILE A 47 23.25 1.18 16.49
CA ILE A 47 22.38 0.10 16.03
C ILE A 47 22.55 -1.08 16.95
N SER A 48 21.70 -1.22 17.96
CA SER A 48 21.78 -2.29 18.94
C SER A 48 20.52 -3.14 19.02
N ARG A 49 19.36 -2.52 18.90
CA ARG A 49 18.05 -3.17 19.04
C ARG A 49 17.33 -3.21 17.70
N ILE A 50 17.43 -4.35 17.05
CA ILE A 50 17.04 -4.50 15.65
C ILE A 50 15.81 -5.40 15.54
N CYS A 51 14.87 -5.05 14.64
CA CYS A 51 13.94 -6.02 14.09
C CYS A 51 14.14 -6.20 12.59
N ALA A 52 13.91 -7.41 12.10
CA ALA A 52 13.93 -7.76 10.70
C ALA A 52 12.53 -8.12 10.23
N ILE A 53 12.14 -7.62 9.05
CA ILE A 53 10.85 -7.85 8.42
C ILE A 53 11.06 -8.61 7.13
N ASP A 54 10.51 -9.82 7.05
CA ASP A 54 10.35 -10.57 5.79
C ASP A 54 8.95 -10.35 5.24
N MET A 55 8.87 -9.91 3.98
CA MET A 55 7.61 -9.63 3.28
C MET A 55 7.26 -10.74 2.30
N GLY A 56 6.02 -11.23 2.38
CA GLY A 56 5.55 -12.31 1.52
C GLY A 56 4.08 -12.20 1.14
N ILE A 57 3.63 -13.15 0.34
CA ILE A 57 2.24 -13.19 -0.17
C ILE A 57 1.30 -13.88 0.82
N ASN A 58 1.71 -14.99 1.41
CA ASN A 58 0.92 -15.74 2.39
C ASN A 58 1.00 -15.11 3.76
N ASN A 59 2.19 -14.82 4.19
CA ASN A 59 2.50 -14.00 5.35
C ASN A 59 2.89 -12.62 4.81
N PHE A 60 2.03 -11.63 5.01
CA PHE A 60 2.28 -10.28 4.52
C PHE A 60 3.54 -9.67 5.13
N ALA A 61 3.74 -9.90 6.42
CA ALA A 61 4.97 -9.54 7.11
C ALA A 61 5.24 -10.52 8.26
N ALA A 62 6.42 -11.10 8.30
CA ALA A 62 6.96 -11.84 9.42
C ALA A 62 8.08 -11.02 10.05
N ILE A 63 7.99 -10.77 11.35
CA ILE A 63 8.88 -9.86 12.06
C ILE A 63 9.56 -10.62 13.18
N THR A 64 10.88 -10.61 13.16
CA THR A 64 11.74 -11.12 14.21
C THR A 64 12.60 -10.02 14.81
N ASN A 65 13.25 -10.28 15.95
CA ASN A 65 14.08 -9.28 16.63
C ASN A 65 15.23 -9.94 17.37
N ASN A 66 16.23 -9.14 17.75
CA ASN A 66 17.41 -9.58 18.51
C ASN A 66 17.31 -9.33 20.02
N ILE A 67 16.15 -8.89 20.53
CA ILE A 67 15.95 -8.50 21.92
C ILE A 67 15.11 -9.51 22.73
N GLY A 68 14.75 -10.65 22.12
CA GLY A 68 14.03 -11.74 22.79
C GLY A 68 12.52 -11.50 23.02
N VAL A 69 11.92 -10.44 22.46
CA VAL A 69 10.46 -10.27 22.54
C VAL A 69 9.73 -11.13 21.52
N PRO A 70 8.46 -11.50 21.75
CA PRO A 70 7.70 -12.33 20.82
C PRO A 70 7.66 -11.75 19.40
N SER A 71 7.92 -12.59 18.41
CA SER A 71 7.85 -12.28 17.00
C SER A 71 6.40 -12.00 16.56
N LEU A 72 6.24 -11.16 15.54
CA LEU A 72 4.91 -10.83 14.97
C LEU A 72 4.73 -11.47 13.61
N LEU A 73 3.50 -11.92 13.33
CA LEU A 73 3.12 -12.46 12.04
C LEU A 73 1.81 -11.82 11.55
N PHE A 74 1.88 -11.15 10.40
CA PHE A 74 0.72 -10.59 9.71
C PHE A 74 0.38 -11.42 8.48
N LYS A 75 -0.79 -12.05 8.45
CA LYS A 75 -1.22 -12.89 7.34
C LYS A 75 -1.75 -12.07 6.16
N GLY A 76 -1.41 -12.48 4.92
CA GLY A 76 -1.81 -11.82 3.68
C GLY A 76 -3.19 -12.22 3.14
N GLY A 77 -3.97 -13.04 3.85
CA GLY A 77 -5.26 -13.54 3.39
C GLY A 77 -6.27 -12.45 3.01
N ILE A 78 -6.25 -11.34 3.73
CA ILE A 78 -7.11 -10.17 3.45
C ILE A 78 -6.79 -9.58 2.07
N ILE A 79 -5.51 -9.38 1.75
CA ILE A 79 -5.08 -8.86 0.43
C ILE A 79 -5.52 -9.81 -0.68
N LYS A 80 -5.34 -11.12 -0.48
CA LYS A 80 -5.76 -12.14 -1.44
C LYS A 80 -7.26 -12.08 -1.71
N SER A 81 -8.09 -11.97 -0.67
CA SER A 81 -9.54 -11.89 -0.82
C SER A 81 -9.99 -10.61 -1.53
N ILE A 82 -9.38 -9.46 -1.22
CA ILE A 82 -9.63 -8.19 -1.91
C ILE A 82 -9.30 -8.31 -3.40
N ASN A 83 -8.13 -8.88 -3.74
CA ASN A 83 -7.72 -9.07 -5.12
C ASN A 83 -8.63 -10.04 -5.87
N GLN A 84 -9.00 -11.18 -5.28
CA GLN A 84 -9.93 -12.14 -5.87
C GLN A 84 -11.30 -11.51 -6.14
N TYR A 85 -11.83 -10.75 -5.19
CA TYR A 85 -13.09 -10.04 -5.38
C TYR A 85 -13.01 -9.04 -6.55
N CYS A 86 -11.94 -8.23 -6.57
CA CYS A 86 -11.70 -7.30 -7.68
C CYS A 86 -11.63 -8.03 -9.02
N ASN A 87 -10.86 -9.11 -9.11
CA ASN A 87 -10.72 -9.91 -10.33
C ASN A 87 -12.05 -10.50 -10.81
N LYS A 88 -12.89 -11.02 -9.90
CA LYS A 88 -14.24 -11.51 -10.22
C LYS A 88 -15.12 -10.39 -10.78
N ARG A 89 -15.11 -9.22 -10.17
CA ARG A 89 -15.87 -8.05 -10.63
C ARG A 89 -15.39 -7.58 -12.00
N MET A 90 -14.07 -7.49 -12.21
CA MET A 90 -13.48 -7.09 -13.48
C MET A 90 -13.79 -8.07 -14.62
N ARG A 91 -13.75 -9.39 -14.33
CA ARG A 91 -14.17 -10.41 -15.32
C ARG A 91 -15.61 -10.18 -15.77
N LYS A 92 -16.54 -9.95 -14.83
CA LYS A 92 -17.96 -9.69 -15.15
C LYS A 92 -18.12 -8.42 -16.00
N ILE A 93 -17.43 -7.33 -15.65
CA ILE A 93 -17.48 -6.09 -16.46
C ILE A 93 -16.94 -6.33 -17.86
N ARG A 94 -15.82 -7.05 -17.97
CA ARG A 94 -15.19 -7.39 -19.25
C ARG A 94 -16.11 -8.25 -20.10
N SER A 95 -16.67 -9.34 -19.56
CA SER A 95 -17.55 -10.23 -20.29
C SER A 95 -18.78 -9.53 -20.86
N VAL A 96 -19.40 -8.62 -20.09
CA VAL A 96 -20.54 -7.84 -20.57
C VAL A 96 -20.15 -6.88 -21.70
N GLN A 97 -18.98 -6.22 -21.59
CA GLN A 97 -18.53 -5.26 -22.60
C GLN A 97 -18.11 -5.91 -23.91
N THR A 98 -17.54 -7.12 -23.85
CA THR A 98 -17.02 -7.82 -25.04
C THR A 98 -17.96 -8.88 -25.58
N ALA A 99 -19.15 -9.06 -24.98
CA ALA A 99 -20.14 -10.01 -25.46
C ALA A 99 -20.63 -9.67 -26.88
N GLY A 100 -20.55 -10.62 -27.79
CA GLY A 100 -21.02 -10.45 -29.17
C GLY A 100 -20.21 -9.46 -30.02
N THR A 101 -19.02 -9.05 -29.56
CA THR A 101 -18.19 -8.11 -30.31
C THR A 101 -16.73 -8.58 -30.41
N THR A 102 -16.02 -8.16 -31.46
CA THR A 102 -14.57 -8.33 -31.60
C THR A 102 -13.76 -7.20 -30.93
N ASN A 103 -14.45 -6.25 -30.30
CA ASN A 103 -13.84 -5.07 -29.70
C ASN A 103 -13.00 -5.47 -28.46
N LYS A 104 -11.82 -4.84 -28.34
CA LYS A 104 -10.99 -4.99 -27.16
C LYS A 104 -11.65 -4.30 -25.97
N PHE A 105 -11.48 -4.88 -24.78
CA PHE A 105 -11.92 -4.28 -23.53
C PHE A 105 -11.34 -2.87 -23.34
N LYS A 106 -12.21 -1.91 -23.02
CA LYS A 106 -11.82 -0.55 -22.62
C LYS A 106 -12.19 -0.32 -21.17
N MET A 107 -11.34 0.39 -20.44
CA MET A 107 -11.64 0.77 -19.07
C MET A 107 -12.85 1.71 -19.02
N THR A 108 -13.89 1.28 -18.31
CA THR A 108 -15.10 2.07 -18.06
C THR A 108 -15.03 2.71 -16.68
N ASP A 109 -15.86 3.72 -16.40
CA ASP A 109 -15.97 4.33 -15.06
C ASP A 109 -16.29 3.30 -14.00
N LYS A 110 -17.13 2.31 -14.32
CA LYS A 110 -17.43 1.19 -13.42
C LYS A 110 -16.19 0.35 -13.12
N ALA A 111 -15.35 0.07 -14.11
CA ALA A 111 -14.09 -0.65 -13.93
C ALA A 111 -13.08 0.18 -13.11
N HIS A 112 -12.95 1.48 -13.40
CA HIS A 112 -12.13 2.41 -12.61
C HIS A 112 -12.55 2.44 -11.13
N LYS A 113 -13.85 2.54 -10.84
CA LYS A 113 -14.38 2.51 -9.45
C LYS A 113 -14.03 1.22 -8.72
N VAL A 114 -14.11 0.07 -9.41
CA VAL A 114 -13.73 -1.24 -8.81
C VAL A 114 -12.23 -1.27 -8.47
N CYS A 115 -11.37 -0.82 -9.40
CA CYS A 115 -9.92 -0.76 -9.18
C CYS A 115 -9.55 0.25 -8.08
N LEU A 116 -10.17 1.42 -8.07
CA LEU A 116 -9.95 2.45 -7.04
C LEU A 116 -10.31 1.93 -5.64
N LYS A 117 -11.49 1.29 -5.51
CA LYS A 117 -11.91 0.67 -4.24
C LYS A 117 -10.90 -0.36 -3.75
N ARG A 118 -10.46 -1.26 -4.64
CA ARG A 118 -9.44 -2.27 -4.33
C ARG A 118 -8.15 -1.62 -3.84
N ASN A 119 -7.63 -0.61 -4.54
CA ASN A 119 -6.39 0.05 -4.19
C ASN A 119 -6.47 0.76 -2.83
N ASN A 120 -7.60 1.44 -2.57
CA ASN A 120 -7.83 2.10 -1.28
C ASN A 120 -7.90 1.09 -0.12
N GLN A 121 -8.55 -0.07 -0.31
CA GLN A 121 -8.60 -1.13 0.70
C GLN A 121 -7.21 -1.72 0.99
N ILE A 122 -6.38 -1.90 -0.03
CA ILE A 122 -5.00 -2.39 0.16
C ILE A 122 -4.14 -1.33 0.85
N ALA A 123 -4.25 -0.06 0.44
CA ALA A 123 -3.51 1.03 1.07
C ALA A 123 -3.88 1.19 2.56
N ASP A 124 -5.17 1.10 2.90
CA ASP A 124 -5.65 1.12 4.29
C ASP A 124 -5.08 -0.05 5.10
N PHE A 125 -5.13 -1.27 4.54
CA PHE A 125 -4.55 -2.45 5.19
C PHE A 125 -3.05 -2.27 5.44
N MET A 126 -2.28 -1.85 4.43
CA MET A 126 -0.83 -1.63 4.55
C MET A 126 -0.51 -0.56 5.60
N SER A 127 -1.24 0.56 5.60
CA SER A 127 -1.06 1.63 6.58
C SER A 127 -1.33 1.16 8.01
N LYS A 128 -2.38 0.37 8.20
CA LYS A 128 -2.70 -0.22 9.52
C LYS A 128 -1.62 -1.17 10.02
N ILE A 129 -1.06 -2.00 9.15
CA ILE A 129 0.04 -2.91 9.51
C ILE A 129 1.31 -2.11 9.83
N ALA A 130 1.67 -1.14 8.98
CA ALA A 130 2.83 -0.28 9.21
C ALA A 130 2.75 0.42 10.57
N ASN A 131 1.60 1.02 10.89
CA ASN A 131 1.38 1.65 12.20
C ASN A 131 1.52 0.66 13.37
N LYS A 132 0.98 -0.57 13.23
CA LYS A 132 1.15 -1.59 14.27
C LYS A 132 2.61 -1.98 14.48
N ILE A 133 3.36 -2.14 13.38
CA ILE A 133 4.79 -2.46 13.44
C ILE A 133 5.57 -1.34 14.12
N VAL A 134 5.37 -0.09 13.69
CA VAL A 134 6.06 1.07 14.28
C VAL A 134 5.74 1.21 15.76
N ASN A 135 4.47 1.10 16.15
CA ASN A 135 4.06 1.16 17.54
C ASN A 135 4.69 0.04 18.39
N TRP A 136 4.74 -1.18 17.84
CA TRP A 136 5.42 -2.30 18.50
C TRP A 136 6.92 -2.05 18.65
N CYS A 137 7.59 -1.49 17.64
CA CYS A 137 8.99 -1.10 17.72
C CYS A 137 9.21 -0.04 18.81
N VAL A 138 8.37 0.99 18.87
CA VAL A 138 8.45 2.05 19.88
C VAL A 138 8.26 1.47 21.29
N GLN A 139 7.25 0.62 21.51
CA GLN A 139 6.96 0.00 22.81
C GLN A 139 8.10 -0.90 23.30
N ASN A 140 8.86 -1.50 22.40
CA ASN A 140 9.98 -2.39 22.73
C ASN A 140 11.35 -1.71 22.61
N ASN A 141 11.41 -0.38 22.44
CA ASN A 141 12.62 0.41 22.24
C ASN A 141 13.52 -0.14 21.11
N ILE A 142 12.92 -0.62 20.01
CA ILE A 142 13.63 -1.04 18.81
C ILE A 142 14.04 0.23 18.05
N ASP A 143 15.31 0.38 17.75
CA ASP A 143 15.90 1.56 17.09
C ASP A 143 16.07 1.37 15.58
N THR A 144 16.13 0.14 15.11
CA THR A 144 16.42 -0.16 13.71
C THR A 144 15.47 -1.21 13.15
N ILE A 145 14.89 -0.89 11.97
CA ILE A 145 14.05 -1.81 11.21
C ILE A 145 14.80 -2.19 9.92
N VAL A 146 15.06 -3.47 9.74
CA VAL A 146 15.67 -4.04 8.53
C VAL A 146 14.57 -4.69 7.69
N ILE A 147 14.42 -4.26 6.43
CA ILE A 147 13.44 -4.83 5.51
C ILE A 147 14.18 -5.50 4.36
N GLY A 148 13.89 -6.78 4.12
CA GLY A 148 14.41 -7.51 2.98
C GLY A 148 13.89 -6.90 1.67
N LYS A 149 14.82 -6.48 0.80
CA LYS A 149 14.50 -6.01 -0.55
C LYS A 149 15.09 -6.98 -1.58
N ASN A 150 14.23 -7.67 -2.30
CA ASN A 150 14.65 -8.51 -3.43
C ASN A 150 14.47 -7.73 -4.75
N THR A 151 15.57 -7.44 -5.42
CA THR A 151 15.55 -6.85 -6.77
C THR A 151 15.05 -7.90 -7.76
N GLY A 152 14.08 -7.55 -8.62
CA GLY A 152 13.50 -8.50 -9.58
C GLY A 152 12.28 -9.28 -9.08
N TRP A 153 11.89 -9.13 -7.82
CA TRP A 153 10.79 -9.88 -7.24
C TRP A 153 9.46 -9.81 -8.02
N LYS A 154 9.18 -8.70 -8.69
CA LYS A 154 7.95 -8.54 -9.51
C LYS A 154 8.07 -9.10 -10.92
N THR A 155 9.26 -9.20 -11.46
CA THR A 155 9.51 -9.50 -12.88
C THR A 155 10.02 -10.92 -13.11
N GLU A 156 10.70 -11.50 -12.14
CA GLU A 156 11.42 -12.77 -12.29
C GLU A 156 10.78 -13.93 -11.51
N THR A 157 9.83 -13.65 -10.63
CA THR A 157 9.24 -14.67 -9.77
C THR A 157 7.93 -15.20 -10.37
N ASN A 158 7.94 -16.46 -10.78
CA ASN A 158 6.74 -17.18 -11.16
C ASN A 158 6.21 -17.99 -9.95
N LEU A 159 5.25 -17.44 -9.23
CA LEU A 159 4.64 -18.06 -8.06
C LEU A 159 3.43 -18.94 -8.39
N GLY A 160 3.22 -19.21 -9.67
CA GLY A 160 2.07 -19.96 -10.17
C GLY A 160 0.82 -19.10 -10.38
N LYS A 161 -0.14 -19.63 -11.15
CA LYS A 161 -1.32 -18.89 -11.63
C LYS A 161 -2.16 -18.22 -10.54
N VAL A 162 -2.29 -18.86 -9.39
CA VAL A 162 -3.12 -18.33 -8.28
C VAL A 162 -2.40 -17.17 -7.55
N ASN A 163 -1.11 -17.31 -7.31
CA ASN A 163 -0.33 -16.30 -6.57
C ASN A 163 0.07 -15.12 -7.45
N ASN A 164 0.27 -15.32 -8.77
CA ASN A 164 0.56 -14.24 -9.72
C ASN A 164 -0.63 -13.27 -9.93
N GLN A 165 -1.80 -13.55 -9.36
CA GLN A 165 -2.96 -12.66 -9.38
C GLN A 165 -2.99 -11.65 -8.22
N ASN A 166 -2.02 -11.70 -7.33
CA ASN A 166 -1.95 -10.87 -6.11
C ASN A 166 -0.86 -9.76 -6.24
#